data_f76d5b5ab63d19e9ac4b2f89f23000d5
#
_entry.id   f76d5b5ab63d19e9ac4b2f89f23000d5
#
_cell.length_a   1.000
_cell.length_b   1.000
_cell.length_c   1.000
_cell.angle_alpha   90.00
_cell.angle_beta   90.00
_cell.angle_gamma   90.00
#
_symmetry.space_group_name_H-M   'P 1'
#
loop_
_entity.id
_entity.type
_entity.pdbx_description
1 polymer ?
#
loop_
_entity_poly.entity_id
_entity_poly.type
_entity_poly.pdbx_seq_one_letter_code
_entity_poly.pdbx_strand_id
1 'polypeptide(L)'
;MAYSILFKQCGSDHMTRGRSRAIDRIVVHFTATLASARNNATYFARNEGQGASAHYFVDDITPEIYQSVVEGDTAWHAGDWQMNCRAIGIEVVSAGEDFSATEVDKLSWLVQRLMDKYGIGAAGVIRHYDVTGKRWPAPPCR
;
A
#
# COMPACT_ATOMS: atom_id res chain seq x y z
N MET A 1 6.11 -8.12 16.90
CA MET A 1 5.02 -9.11 16.84
C MET A 1 4.77 -9.47 15.39
N ALA A 2 4.52 -10.74 15.10
CA ALA A 2 4.20 -11.17 13.73
C ALA A 2 2.69 -11.08 13.46
N TYR A 3 2.33 -10.87 12.21
CA TYR A 3 0.93 -10.74 11.79
C TYR A 3 0.62 -11.72 10.68
N SER A 4 -0.63 -12.13 10.58
CA SER A 4 -1.13 -12.89 9.44
C SER A 4 -1.48 -11.94 8.30
N ILE A 5 -1.25 -12.40 7.08
CA ILE A 5 -1.62 -11.66 5.88
C ILE A 5 -2.72 -12.44 5.17
N LEU A 6 -3.86 -11.80 4.94
CA LEU A 6 -4.97 -12.38 4.19
C LEU A 6 -4.99 -11.76 2.79
N PHE A 7 -5.11 -12.60 1.77
CA PHE A 7 -5.06 -12.15 0.38
C PHE A 7 -6.48 -12.08 -0.22
N LYS A 8 -6.77 -10.95 -0.88
CA LYS A 8 -7.99 -10.77 -1.67
C LYS A 8 -7.63 -10.06 -2.96
N GLN A 9 -7.65 -10.77 -4.07
CA GLN A 9 -7.17 -10.27 -5.36
C GLN A 9 -7.88 -8.99 -5.80
N CYS A 10 -7.09 -7.99 -6.13
CA CYS A 10 -7.55 -6.75 -6.74
C CYS A 10 -8.18 -7.01 -8.10
N GLY A 11 -9.19 -6.22 -8.44
CA GLY A 11 -9.79 -6.25 -9.77
C GLY A 11 -8.77 -5.90 -10.85
N SER A 12 -8.88 -6.55 -12.00
CA SER A 12 -7.86 -6.46 -13.06
C SER A 12 -7.84 -5.13 -13.82
N ASP A 13 -8.88 -4.30 -13.68
CA ASP A 13 -8.95 -3.04 -14.44
C ASP A 13 -8.20 -1.88 -13.78
N HIS A 14 -7.60 -2.08 -12.59
CA HIS A 14 -6.87 -1.02 -11.89
C HIS A 14 -5.57 -1.52 -11.25
N MET A 15 -4.97 -2.52 -11.86
CA MET A 15 -3.62 -3.00 -11.54
C MET A 15 -2.99 -3.52 -12.84
N THR A 16 -1.68 -3.78 -12.83
CA THR A 16 -0.98 -4.31 -13.99
C THR A 16 -0.29 -5.61 -13.61
N ARG A 17 -0.47 -6.66 -14.42
CA ARG A 17 0.23 -7.93 -14.25
C ARG A 17 1.71 -7.74 -14.52
N GLY A 18 2.54 -8.30 -13.65
CA GLY A 18 3.99 -8.27 -13.78
C GLY A 18 4.59 -6.93 -13.41
N ARG A 19 5.88 -6.82 -13.56
CA ARG A 19 6.66 -5.61 -13.30
C ARG A 19 7.71 -5.40 -14.37
N SER A 20 7.95 -4.15 -14.73
CA SER A 20 9.01 -3.78 -15.67
C SER A 20 10.34 -3.50 -14.97
N ARG A 21 10.37 -3.44 -13.63
CA ARG A 21 11.55 -3.11 -12.83
C ARG A 21 11.60 -3.95 -11.56
N ALA A 22 12.81 -4.13 -11.02
CA ALA A 22 12.99 -4.74 -9.70
C ALA A 22 12.38 -3.85 -8.61
N ILE A 23 11.92 -4.48 -7.53
CA ILE A 23 11.36 -3.78 -6.38
C ILE A 23 12.51 -3.19 -5.55
N ASP A 24 12.54 -1.87 -5.39
CA ASP A 24 13.57 -1.18 -4.62
C ASP A 24 13.03 0.00 -3.80
N ARG A 25 11.71 0.14 -3.72
CA ARG A 25 11.05 1.21 -2.94
C ARG A 25 9.82 0.66 -2.24
N ILE A 26 9.50 1.27 -1.10
CA ILE A 26 8.24 1.07 -0.39
C ILE A 26 7.61 2.45 -0.23
N VAL A 27 6.38 2.60 -0.71
CA VAL A 27 5.65 3.88 -0.60
C VAL A 27 4.51 3.69 0.39
N VAL A 28 4.51 4.48 1.45
CA VAL A 28 3.48 4.46 2.49
C VAL A 28 2.49 5.59 2.23
N HIS A 29 1.21 5.22 2.20
CA HIS A 29 0.09 6.13 2.02
C HIS A 29 -0.86 6.03 3.21
N PHE A 30 -1.80 6.97 3.32
CA PHE A 30 -2.95 6.77 4.18
C PHE A 30 -4.23 6.90 3.34
N THR A 31 -5.29 6.17 3.76
CA THR A 31 -6.51 6.06 2.96
C THR A 31 -7.36 7.32 2.96
N ALA A 32 -7.16 8.21 3.92
CA ALA A 32 -7.98 9.40 4.19
C ALA A 32 -9.44 9.03 4.55
N THR A 33 -9.69 7.78 4.94
CA THR A 33 -10.98 7.28 5.41
C THR A 33 -10.74 6.35 6.60
N LEU A 34 -11.82 5.93 7.26
CA LEU A 34 -11.74 5.00 8.39
C LEU A 34 -12.32 3.62 8.05
N ALA A 35 -12.55 3.32 6.78
CA ALA A 35 -12.97 2.00 6.36
C ALA A 35 -11.87 0.99 6.65
N SER A 36 -12.22 -0.20 7.17
CA SER A 36 -11.24 -1.21 7.57
C SER A 36 -10.39 -1.69 6.39
N ALA A 37 -9.26 -2.31 6.70
CA ALA A 37 -8.42 -2.95 5.69
C ALA A 37 -9.21 -4.00 4.91
N ARG A 38 -10.05 -4.78 5.59
CA ARG A 38 -10.94 -5.74 4.94
C ARG A 38 -11.89 -5.07 3.95
N ASN A 39 -12.53 -3.98 4.35
CA ASN A 39 -13.46 -3.26 3.48
C ASN A 39 -12.74 -2.64 2.29
N ASN A 40 -11.54 -2.10 2.50
CA ASN A 40 -10.71 -1.61 1.39
C ASN A 40 -10.37 -2.73 0.41
N ALA A 41 -9.90 -3.87 0.89
CA ALA A 41 -9.58 -5.02 0.04
C ALA A 41 -10.81 -5.49 -0.74
N THR A 42 -11.99 -5.49 -0.11
CA THR A 42 -13.25 -5.87 -0.76
C THR A 42 -13.63 -4.86 -1.85
N TYR A 43 -13.49 -3.57 -1.57
CA TYR A 43 -13.76 -2.52 -2.54
C TYR A 43 -12.84 -2.64 -3.76
N PHE A 44 -11.55 -2.79 -3.54
CA PHE A 44 -10.58 -2.88 -4.64
C PHE A 44 -10.59 -4.24 -5.36
N ALA A 45 -11.28 -5.24 -4.84
CA ALA A 45 -11.47 -6.51 -5.54
C ALA A 45 -12.45 -6.41 -6.72
N ARG A 46 -13.24 -5.33 -6.79
CA ARG A 46 -14.22 -5.11 -7.86
C ARG A 46 -13.56 -4.41 -9.05
N ASN A 47 -14.18 -4.55 -10.22
CA ASN A 47 -13.81 -3.83 -11.43
C ASN A 47 -14.84 -2.73 -11.66
N GLU A 48 -14.67 -1.62 -10.97
CA GLU A 48 -15.61 -0.49 -11.00
C GLU A 48 -14.93 0.83 -11.35
N GLY A 49 -13.79 0.77 -12.04
CA GLY A 49 -13.09 1.97 -12.48
C GLY A 49 -12.43 2.75 -11.34
N GLN A 50 -11.97 2.08 -10.28
CA GLN A 50 -11.35 2.73 -9.12
C GLN A 50 -10.10 3.54 -9.51
N GLY A 51 -9.38 3.13 -10.55
CA GLY A 51 -8.24 3.85 -11.08
C GLY A 51 -7.00 3.82 -10.19
N ALA A 52 -7.01 3.01 -9.13
CA ALA A 52 -5.94 2.92 -8.15
C ALA A 52 -5.93 1.54 -7.49
N SER A 53 -4.79 1.16 -6.94
CA SER A 53 -4.66 -0.08 -6.16
C SER A 53 -3.44 0.01 -5.25
N ALA A 54 -3.37 -0.88 -4.26
CA ALA A 54 -2.24 -0.99 -3.36
C ALA A 54 -1.92 -2.46 -3.14
N HIS A 55 -0.69 -2.76 -2.74
CA HIS A 55 -0.32 -4.13 -2.41
C HIS A 55 -0.90 -4.55 -1.07
N TYR A 56 -0.85 -3.65 -0.07
CA TYR A 56 -1.25 -3.97 1.31
C TYR A 56 -2.10 -2.88 1.93
N PHE A 57 -3.00 -3.31 2.81
CA PHE A 57 -3.81 -2.42 3.67
C PHE A 57 -3.57 -2.78 5.13
N VAL A 58 -3.29 -1.78 5.95
CA VAL A 58 -2.99 -1.90 7.38
C VAL A 58 -3.98 -1.03 8.16
N ASP A 59 -4.60 -1.62 9.20
CA ASP A 59 -5.51 -0.89 10.08
C ASP A 59 -5.31 -1.31 11.54
N ASP A 60 -6.08 -0.70 12.44
CA ASP A 60 -6.14 -1.10 13.84
C ASP A 60 -7.48 -1.74 14.22
N ILE A 61 -8.26 -2.15 13.22
CA ILE A 61 -9.58 -2.73 13.39
C ILE A 61 -9.54 -4.25 13.30
N THR A 62 -8.86 -4.78 12.27
CA THR A 62 -8.75 -6.23 12.04
C THR A 62 -7.42 -6.74 12.60
N PRO A 63 -7.37 -8.02 13.04
CA PRO A 63 -6.10 -8.58 13.51
C PRO A 63 -5.07 -8.75 12.39
N GLU A 64 -5.51 -8.97 11.17
CA GLU A 64 -4.65 -9.30 10.03
C GLU A 64 -4.25 -8.04 9.24
N ILE A 65 -3.23 -8.21 8.39
CA ILE A 65 -2.92 -7.29 7.29
C ILE A 65 -3.58 -7.86 6.04
N TYR A 66 -4.17 -7.00 5.20
CA TYR A 66 -4.77 -7.44 3.94
C TYR A 66 -3.84 -7.14 2.77
N GLN A 67 -3.69 -8.13 1.89
CA GLN A 67 -2.94 -7.99 0.64
C GLN A 67 -3.93 -8.03 -0.52
N SER A 68 -3.81 -7.09 -1.43
CA SER A 68 -4.74 -6.93 -2.56
C SER A 68 -4.05 -7.21 -3.89
N VAL A 69 -2.76 -6.97 -4.00
CA VAL A 69 -1.95 -7.21 -5.20
C VAL A 69 -0.72 -8.01 -4.79
N VAL A 70 -0.41 -9.07 -5.53
CA VAL A 70 0.83 -9.81 -5.27
C VAL A 70 2.03 -8.93 -5.56
N GLU A 71 3.12 -9.13 -4.85
CA GLU A 71 4.32 -8.26 -4.97
C GLU A 71 4.92 -8.28 -6.37
N GLY A 72 4.76 -9.38 -7.09
CA GLY A 72 5.23 -9.49 -8.47
C GLY A 72 4.40 -8.73 -9.51
N ASP A 73 3.27 -8.18 -9.13
CA ASP A 73 2.43 -7.35 -9.99
C ASP A 73 2.57 -5.88 -9.61
N THR A 74 2.16 -4.99 -10.51
CA THR A 74 2.27 -3.55 -10.33
C THR A 74 0.95 -2.98 -9.82
N ALA A 75 0.95 -2.38 -8.64
CA ALA A 75 -0.19 -1.64 -8.11
C ALA A 75 -0.10 -0.17 -8.56
N TRP A 76 -1.26 0.46 -8.69
CA TRP A 76 -1.37 1.87 -9.11
C TRP A 76 -1.61 2.73 -7.89
N HIS A 77 -0.53 3.21 -7.25
CA HIS A 77 -0.65 3.88 -5.95
C HIS A 77 0.11 5.20 -5.84
N ALA A 78 1.21 5.35 -6.59
CA ALA A 78 2.13 6.45 -6.33
C ALA A 78 1.83 7.73 -7.11
N GLY A 79 0.90 7.69 -8.06
CA GLY A 79 0.62 8.83 -8.94
C GLY A 79 1.73 9.09 -9.96
N ASP A 80 2.67 8.16 -10.08
CA ASP A 80 3.80 8.20 -11.00
C ASP A 80 4.07 6.78 -11.47
N TRP A 81 4.01 6.56 -12.78
CA TRP A 81 4.13 5.23 -13.35
C TRP A 81 5.50 4.58 -13.05
N GLN A 82 6.57 5.35 -13.16
CA GLN A 82 7.92 4.82 -12.91
C GLN A 82 8.05 4.34 -11.47
N MET A 83 7.49 5.07 -10.52
CA MET A 83 7.49 4.67 -9.11
C MET A 83 6.61 3.43 -8.90
N ASN A 84 5.42 3.37 -9.52
CA ASN A 84 4.57 2.18 -9.43
C ASN A 84 5.32 0.93 -9.89
N CYS A 85 6.11 1.03 -10.94
CA CYS A 85 6.85 -0.11 -11.50
C CYS A 85 7.90 -0.68 -10.54
N ARG A 86 8.40 0.10 -9.58
CA ARG A 86 9.50 -0.27 -8.69
C ARG A 86 9.14 -0.32 -7.21
N ALA A 87 7.91 -0.02 -6.84
CA ALA A 87 7.53 0.15 -5.43
C ALA A 87 6.47 -0.86 -4.99
N ILE A 88 6.52 -1.19 -3.70
CA ILE A 88 5.40 -1.79 -2.98
C ILE A 88 4.60 -0.64 -2.37
N GLY A 89 3.31 -0.59 -2.64
CA GLY A 89 2.41 0.40 -2.06
C GLY A 89 1.68 -0.15 -0.85
N ILE A 90 1.75 0.56 0.27
CA ILE A 90 1.07 0.22 1.51
C ILE A 90 0.14 1.36 1.88
N GLU A 91 -1.13 1.06 2.10
CA GLU A 91 -2.14 2.01 2.57
C GLU A 91 -2.43 1.76 4.04
N VAL A 92 -2.25 2.77 4.87
CA VAL A 92 -2.64 2.72 6.28
C VAL A 92 -4.00 3.37 6.42
N VAL A 93 -4.93 2.70 7.10
CA VAL A 93 -6.28 3.23 7.32
C VAL A 93 -6.22 4.34 8.36
N SER A 94 -6.32 5.55 7.91
CA SER A 94 -6.28 6.73 8.77
C SER A 94 -6.89 7.92 8.03
N ALA A 95 -7.46 8.84 8.80
CA ALA A 95 -7.98 10.11 8.25
C ALA A 95 -6.84 11.07 7.88
N GLY A 96 -5.66 10.88 8.44
CA GLY A 96 -4.49 11.72 8.20
C GLY A 96 -3.19 10.96 8.43
N GLU A 97 -2.12 11.70 8.70
CA GLU A 97 -0.79 11.11 8.89
C GLU A 97 -0.56 10.57 10.30
N ASP A 98 -1.52 10.75 11.22
CA ASP A 98 -1.41 10.24 12.58
C ASP A 98 -1.90 8.79 12.63
N PHE A 99 -0.97 7.87 12.80
CA PHE A 99 -1.27 6.44 12.89
C PHE A 99 -1.34 6.00 14.34
N SER A 100 -2.27 5.08 14.64
CA SER A 100 -2.35 4.50 15.97
C SER A 100 -1.12 3.64 16.29
N ALA A 101 -0.89 3.36 17.57
CA ALA A 101 0.23 2.51 17.98
C ALA A 101 0.15 1.12 17.34
N THR A 102 -1.05 0.56 17.21
CA THR A 102 -1.26 -0.72 16.54
C THR A 102 -0.91 -0.64 15.04
N GLU A 103 -1.31 0.43 14.38
CA GLU A 103 -0.99 0.64 12.97
C GLU A 103 0.51 0.79 12.76
N VAL A 104 1.18 1.52 13.62
CA VAL A 104 2.64 1.68 13.58
C VAL A 104 3.34 0.33 13.76
N ASP A 105 2.87 -0.50 14.69
CA ASP A 105 3.45 -1.82 14.93
C ASP A 105 3.28 -2.73 13.71
N LYS A 106 2.08 -2.80 13.15
CA LYS A 106 1.81 -3.57 11.94
C LYS A 106 2.63 -3.09 10.74
N LEU A 107 2.63 -1.77 10.54
CA LEU A 107 3.36 -1.15 9.44
C LEU A 107 4.86 -1.42 9.56
N SER A 108 5.41 -1.26 10.77
CA SER A 108 6.83 -1.51 11.02
C SER A 108 7.21 -2.96 10.75
N TRP A 109 6.38 -3.90 11.17
CA TRP A 109 6.60 -5.32 10.92
C TRP A 109 6.59 -5.61 9.41
N LEU A 110 5.61 -5.08 8.68
CA LEU A 110 5.49 -5.30 7.25
C LEU A 110 6.63 -4.65 6.47
N VAL A 111 6.96 -3.41 6.79
CA VAL A 111 8.04 -2.66 6.14
C VAL A 111 9.38 -3.36 6.37
N GLN A 112 9.67 -3.80 7.60
CA GLN A 112 10.92 -4.51 7.90
C GLN A 112 11.00 -5.81 7.10
N ARG A 113 9.92 -6.55 7.01
CA ARG A 113 9.85 -7.78 6.22
C ARG A 113 10.17 -7.54 4.75
N LEU A 114 9.63 -6.46 4.18
CA LEU A 114 9.87 -6.10 2.77
C LEU A 114 11.27 -5.55 2.56
N MET A 115 11.79 -4.76 3.49
CA MET A 115 13.17 -4.28 3.45
C MET A 115 14.15 -5.44 3.41
N ASP A 116 13.95 -6.43 4.28
CA ASP A 116 14.81 -7.62 4.34
C ASP A 116 14.71 -8.45 3.07
N LYS A 117 13.49 -8.62 2.57
CA LYS A 117 13.25 -9.45 1.38
C LYS A 117 13.89 -8.88 0.11
N TYR A 118 13.82 -7.56 -0.07
CA TYR A 118 14.26 -6.90 -1.30
C TYR A 118 15.55 -6.10 -1.15
N GLY A 119 16.17 -6.12 0.02
CA GLY A 119 17.38 -5.38 0.26
C GLY A 119 17.19 -3.87 0.20
N ILE A 120 16.04 -3.38 0.68
CA ILE A 120 15.71 -1.95 0.65
C ILE A 120 16.21 -1.30 1.94
N GLY A 121 17.01 -0.24 1.81
CA GLY A 121 17.45 0.57 2.94
C GLY A 121 16.38 1.59 3.36
N ALA A 122 16.61 2.24 4.49
CA ALA A 122 15.66 3.23 5.04
C ALA A 122 15.33 4.35 4.05
N ALA A 123 16.28 4.77 3.24
CA ALA A 123 16.07 5.81 2.23
C ALA A 123 15.09 5.38 1.12
N GLY A 124 14.85 4.07 0.98
CA GLY A 124 13.90 3.53 0.01
C GLY A 124 12.47 3.43 0.54
N VAL A 125 12.24 3.76 1.80
CA VAL A 125 10.90 3.81 2.42
C VAL A 125 10.45 5.27 2.41
N ILE A 126 9.47 5.58 1.56
CA ILE A 126 9.09 6.96 1.26
C ILE A 126 7.57 7.15 1.37
N ARG A 127 7.13 8.40 1.39
CA ARG A 127 5.73 8.78 1.40
C ARG A 127 5.27 9.14 -0.01
N HIS A 128 3.97 9.17 -0.22
CA HIS A 128 3.43 9.66 -1.49
C HIS A 128 3.91 11.10 -1.79
N TYR A 129 3.96 11.96 -0.76
CA TYR A 129 4.47 13.32 -0.89
C TYR A 129 5.88 13.35 -1.51
N ASP A 130 6.73 12.40 -1.14
CA ASP A 130 8.11 12.33 -1.63
C ASP A 130 8.17 11.99 -3.14
N VAL A 131 7.10 11.39 -3.69
CA VAL A 131 7.01 11.04 -5.11
C VAL A 131 6.47 12.19 -5.94
N THR A 132 5.33 12.77 -5.53
CA THR A 132 4.58 13.73 -6.36
C THR A 132 4.61 15.15 -5.83
N GLY A 133 5.06 15.37 -4.60
CA GLY A 133 5.00 16.66 -3.93
C GLY A 133 3.61 17.05 -3.44
N LYS A 134 2.64 16.15 -3.52
CA LYS A 134 1.30 16.42 -3.01
C LYS A 134 1.24 16.18 -1.51
N ARG A 135 0.72 17.15 -0.79
CA ARG A 135 0.57 17.04 0.67
C ARG A 135 -0.66 16.22 1.03
N TRP A 136 -0.59 15.60 2.17
CA TRP A 136 -1.70 14.85 2.74
C TRP A 136 -2.59 15.78 3.58
N PRO A 137 -3.90 15.55 3.64
CA PRO A 137 -4.65 14.70 2.71
C PRO A 137 -4.77 15.41 1.37
N ALA A 138 -4.19 14.86 0.35
CA ALA A 138 -4.41 15.34 -1.01
C ALA A 138 -5.68 14.69 -1.54
N PRO A 139 -6.21 15.15 -2.67
CA PRO A 139 -7.11 14.30 -3.42
C PRO A 139 -6.47 12.93 -3.50
N PRO A 140 -7.25 11.86 -3.56
CA PRO A 140 -6.75 10.51 -3.35
C PRO A 140 -5.35 10.32 -3.91
N CYS A 141 -4.47 9.72 -3.13
CA CYS A 141 -3.09 9.44 -3.49
C CYS A 141 -2.99 8.45 -4.65
N ARG A 142 -3.84 8.57 -5.62
CA ARG A 142 -4.03 7.57 -6.65
C ARG A 142 -3.75 8.09 -8.02
#